data_6825fe939714bdf13e3e4cb230ac40c6
#
_entry.id   6825fe939714bdf13e3e4cb230ac40c6
#
_cell.length_a   1.000
_cell.length_b   1.000
_cell.length_c   1.000
_cell.angle_alpha   90.00
_cell.angle_beta   90.00
_cell.angle_gamma   90.00
#
_symmetry.space_group_name_H-M   'P 1'
#
loop_
_entity.id
_entity.type
_entity.pdbx_description
1 polymer ?
#
loop_
_entity_poly.entity_id
_entity_poly.type
_entity_poly.pdbx_seq_one_letter_code
_entity_poly.pdbx_strand_id
1 'polypeptide(L)'
;MTVYVTGDIHGGLDMQKLRDWDLGDSLTSDDYLIIAGDFGFPWDFSAEECADIAWLESRPYTVLFVDGNHERYDHWTERPMELWCGGLTQRLSDTSPIRRLTRGEVFELGGSAIFTMGGATSVDKEYRVPYSSWWPQELPGERNFEEARAKLDSVDWRVDYVI
;
A
#
# COMPACT_ATOMS: atom_id res chain seq x y z
N MET A 1 -18.36 8.05 3.54
CA MET A 1 -17.24 7.45 2.81
C MET A 1 -16.24 8.53 2.45
N THR A 2 -15.05 8.49 3.04
CA THR A 2 -13.96 9.46 2.81
C THR A 2 -12.67 8.69 2.61
N VAL A 3 -11.79 9.20 1.74
CA VAL A 3 -10.45 8.66 1.53
C VAL A 3 -9.45 9.64 2.12
N TYR A 4 -8.68 9.18 3.08
CA TYR A 4 -7.55 9.91 3.68
C TYR A 4 -6.25 9.37 3.11
N VAL A 5 -5.25 10.23 2.97
CA VAL A 5 -3.94 9.85 2.45
C VAL A 5 -2.86 10.33 3.39
N THR A 6 -1.93 9.46 3.72
CA THR A 6 -0.67 9.75 4.42
C THR A 6 0.46 9.00 3.72
N GLY A 7 1.69 9.04 4.22
CA GLY A 7 2.80 8.27 3.68
C GLY A 7 3.90 8.04 4.70
N ASP A 8 4.89 7.24 4.33
CA ASP A 8 6.17 7.07 5.05
C ASP A 8 6.00 6.68 6.53
N ILE A 9 5.22 5.62 6.80
CA ILE A 9 5.09 5.14 8.19
C ILE A 9 6.23 4.21 8.62
N HIS A 10 6.97 3.65 7.65
CA HIS A 10 8.15 2.82 7.89
C HIS A 10 7.94 1.73 8.96
N GLY A 11 6.87 0.96 8.83
CA GLY A 11 6.51 -0.02 9.85
C GLY A 11 6.23 0.66 11.18
N GLY A 12 6.84 0.15 12.26
CA GLY A 12 6.62 0.65 13.61
C GLY A 12 7.13 2.07 13.89
N LEU A 13 8.02 2.63 13.06
CA LEU A 13 8.70 3.90 13.36
C LEU A 13 7.74 5.08 13.55
N ASP A 14 6.75 5.20 12.69
CA ASP A 14 5.79 6.30 12.72
C ASP A 14 4.37 5.89 13.13
N MET A 15 4.18 4.67 13.64
CA MET A 15 2.89 4.18 14.11
C MET A 15 2.24 5.10 15.15
N GLN A 16 3.05 5.79 15.97
CA GLN A 16 2.52 6.70 16.97
C GLN A 16 1.73 7.86 16.33
N LYS A 17 2.11 8.33 15.14
CA LYS A 17 1.36 9.36 14.40
C LYS A 17 -0.06 8.90 14.04
N LEU A 18 -0.20 7.62 13.66
CA LEU A 18 -1.52 7.05 13.38
C LEU A 18 -2.34 6.82 14.66
N ARG A 19 -1.67 6.46 15.77
CA ARG A 19 -2.33 6.27 17.07
C ARG A 19 -2.84 7.60 17.65
N ASP A 20 -2.11 8.69 17.41
CA ASP A 20 -2.44 10.04 17.88
C ASP A 20 -3.38 10.78 16.90
N TRP A 21 -3.81 10.13 15.84
CA TRP A 21 -4.71 10.75 14.87
C TRP A 21 -6.15 10.78 15.38
N ASP A 22 -6.55 11.93 15.90
CA ASP A 22 -7.85 12.15 16.57
C ASP A 22 -9.08 11.74 15.74
N LEU A 23 -9.02 11.89 14.40
CA LEU A 23 -10.12 11.51 13.52
C LEU A 23 -10.24 10.00 13.34
N GLY A 24 -9.15 9.24 13.52
CA GLY A 24 -9.10 7.82 13.21
C GLY A 24 -10.19 6.99 13.90
N ASP A 25 -10.46 7.27 15.17
CA ASP A 25 -11.47 6.55 15.94
C ASP A 25 -12.93 6.94 15.58
N SER A 26 -13.13 8.04 14.85
CA SER A 26 -14.44 8.50 14.39
C SER A 26 -14.82 7.96 13.00
N LEU A 27 -13.88 7.31 12.29
CA LEU A 27 -14.10 6.74 10.98
C LEU A 27 -14.92 5.46 11.04
N THR A 28 -15.37 4.99 9.89
CA THR A 28 -16.23 3.81 9.76
C THR A 28 -15.67 2.85 8.71
N SER A 29 -16.28 1.69 8.56
CA SER A 29 -15.94 0.71 7.54
C SER A 29 -16.09 1.21 6.09
N ASP A 30 -16.77 2.35 5.91
CA ASP A 30 -16.91 3.00 4.61
C ASP A 30 -15.77 3.97 4.29
N ASP A 31 -14.85 4.18 5.24
CA ASP A 31 -13.74 5.12 5.10
C ASP A 31 -12.43 4.38 4.85
N TYR A 32 -11.50 5.05 4.16
CA TYR A 32 -10.23 4.48 3.75
C TYR A 32 -9.07 5.36 4.20
N LEU A 33 -7.99 4.73 4.65
CA LEU A 33 -6.68 5.36 4.83
C LEU A 33 -5.70 4.76 3.83
N ILE A 34 -5.18 5.56 2.90
CA ILE A 34 -4.13 5.14 1.96
C ILE A 34 -2.78 5.63 2.47
N ILE A 35 -1.84 4.71 2.63
CA ILE A 35 -0.44 5.00 2.93
C ILE A 35 0.31 5.02 1.60
N ALA A 36 0.74 6.21 1.19
CA ALA A 36 1.36 6.47 -0.10
C ALA A 36 2.87 6.26 -0.04
N GLY A 37 3.29 5.02 -0.08
CA GLY A 37 4.68 4.58 0.01
C GLY A 37 5.16 4.30 1.42
N ASP A 38 6.15 3.43 1.51
CA ASP A 38 6.87 3.06 2.72
C ASP A 38 5.94 2.65 3.88
N PHE A 39 5.02 1.73 3.56
CA PHE A 39 4.18 1.07 4.55
C PHE A 39 5.04 0.27 5.53
N GLY A 40 6.01 -0.49 5.01
CA GLY A 40 7.04 -1.16 5.78
C GLY A 40 6.56 -2.40 6.56
N PHE A 41 5.35 -2.88 6.34
CA PHE A 41 4.83 -4.13 6.93
C PHE A 41 4.47 -5.17 5.84
N PRO A 42 4.68 -6.48 6.09
CA PRO A 42 5.44 -7.03 7.21
C PRO A 42 6.95 -6.95 6.91
N TRP A 43 7.76 -6.90 7.96
CA TRP A 43 9.22 -6.88 7.81
C TRP A 43 9.89 -8.10 8.45
N ASP A 44 9.81 -8.25 9.78
CA ASP A 44 10.52 -9.29 10.52
C ASP A 44 9.61 -10.24 11.32
N PHE A 45 8.31 -9.95 11.36
CA PHE A 45 7.31 -10.68 12.15
C PHE A 45 7.63 -10.73 13.66
N SER A 46 8.33 -9.72 14.17
CA SER A 46 8.54 -9.56 15.61
C SER A 46 7.22 -9.41 16.35
N ALA A 47 7.25 -9.64 17.67
CA ALA A 47 6.06 -9.47 18.50
C ALA A 47 5.54 -8.02 18.48
N GLU A 48 6.43 -7.04 18.34
CA GLU A 48 6.10 -5.63 18.23
C GLU A 48 5.40 -5.34 16.88
N GLU A 49 5.99 -5.80 15.78
CA GLU A 49 5.39 -5.69 14.45
C GLU A 49 4.01 -6.35 14.39
N CYS A 50 3.88 -7.57 14.92
CA CYS A 50 2.59 -8.26 14.97
C CYS A 50 1.55 -7.48 15.77
N ALA A 51 1.95 -6.81 16.86
CA ALA A 51 1.05 -5.96 17.65
C ALA A 51 0.61 -4.70 16.88
N ASP A 52 1.52 -4.09 16.11
CA ASP A 52 1.21 -2.94 15.25
C ASP A 52 0.27 -3.31 14.11
N ILE A 53 0.54 -4.44 13.44
CA ILE A 53 -0.36 -4.98 12.40
C ILE A 53 -1.75 -5.25 12.99
N ALA A 54 -1.83 -5.94 14.13
CA ALA A 54 -3.11 -6.24 14.80
C ALA A 54 -3.87 -4.95 15.16
N TRP A 55 -3.15 -3.91 15.59
CA TRP A 55 -3.75 -2.61 15.84
C TRP A 55 -4.32 -1.98 14.55
N LEU A 56 -3.59 -1.99 13.44
CA LEU A 56 -4.07 -1.50 12.14
C LEU A 56 -5.30 -2.30 11.67
N GLU A 57 -5.28 -3.62 11.81
CA GLU A 57 -6.40 -4.50 11.44
C GLU A 57 -7.66 -4.27 12.30
N SER A 58 -7.48 -3.76 13.53
CA SER A 58 -8.58 -3.44 14.44
C SER A 58 -9.25 -2.09 14.16
N ARG A 59 -8.74 -1.31 13.21
CA ARG A 59 -9.31 0.00 12.93
C ARG A 59 -10.70 -0.11 12.32
N PRO A 60 -11.59 0.85 12.61
CA PRO A 60 -12.94 0.84 12.04
C PRO A 60 -12.98 1.11 10.53
N TYR A 61 -11.91 1.62 9.96
CA TYR A 61 -11.72 1.92 8.52
C TYR A 61 -10.78 0.92 7.85
N THR A 62 -10.78 0.89 6.52
CA THR A 62 -9.88 0.02 5.76
C THR A 62 -8.53 0.70 5.52
N VAL A 63 -7.44 0.02 5.90
CA VAL A 63 -6.08 0.46 5.62
C VAL A 63 -5.63 -0.09 4.27
N LEU A 64 -5.19 0.81 3.41
CA LEU A 64 -4.66 0.55 2.07
C LEU A 64 -3.25 1.11 1.97
N PHE A 65 -2.42 0.57 1.10
CA PHE A 65 -1.12 1.19 0.81
C PHE A 65 -0.71 1.00 -0.65
N VAL A 66 0.15 1.90 -1.10
CA VAL A 66 0.85 1.86 -2.38
C VAL A 66 2.34 1.67 -2.08
N ASP A 67 3.05 0.95 -2.91
CA ASP A 67 4.47 0.64 -2.68
C ASP A 67 5.35 1.89 -2.58
N GLY A 68 6.26 1.89 -1.62
CA GLY A 68 7.44 2.75 -1.59
C GLY A 68 8.72 1.97 -1.94
N ASN A 69 9.86 2.41 -1.42
CA ASN A 69 11.12 1.65 -1.51
C ASN A 69 11.38 0.80 -0.23
N HIS A 70 10.69 1.09 0.85
CA HIS A 70 10.79 0.35 2.11
C HIS A 70 9.69 -0.70 2.25
N GLU A 71 9.57 -1.59 1.25
CA GLU A 71 8.65 -2.73 1.28
C GLU A 71 9.42 -4.05 1.22
N ARG A 72 8.99 -5.02 1.99
CA ARG A 72 9.49 -6.40 1.90
C ARG A 72 8.84 -7.13 0.74
N TYR A 73 9.35 -6.90 -0.48
CA TYR A 73 8.72 -7.34 -1.73
C TYR A 73 8.62 -8.86 -1.91
N ASP A 74 9.51 -9.66 -1.31
CA ASP A 74 9.43 -11.13 -1.35
C ASP A 74 8.12 -11.63 -0.72
N HIS A 75 7.70 -11.06 0.41
CA HIS A 75 6.42 -11.39 1.02
C HIS A 75 5.25 -11.17 0.05
N TRP A 76 5.23 -10.03 -0.62
CA TRP A 76 4.14 -9.66 -1.53
C TRP A 76 4.13 -10.47 -2.82
N THR A 77 5.29 -10.96 -3.28
CA THR A 77 5.38 -11.80 -4.49
C THR A 77 4.60 -13.11 -4.34
N GLU A 78 4.50 -13.65 -3.14
CA GLU A 78 3.82 -14.91 -2.85
C GLU A 78 2.32 -14.74 -2.55
N ARG A 79 1.85 -13.50 -2.34
CA ARG A 79 0.44 -13.23 -2.02
C ARG A 79 -0.44 -13.30 -3.26
N PRO A 80 -1.64 -13.93 -3.15
CA PRO A 80 -2.58 -14.00 -4.27
C PRO A 80 -3.12 -12.62 -4.63
N MET A 81 -3.35 -12.42 -5.93
CA MET A 81 -4.06 -11.25 -6.45
C MET A 81 -5.56 -11.42 -6.29
N GLU A 82 -6.25 -10.37 -5.84
CA GLU A 82 -7.70 -10.31 -5.71
C GLU A 82 -8.23 -9.08 -6.45
N LEU A 83 -9.32 -9.24 -7.21
CA LEU A 83 -10.05 -8.10 -7.77
C LEU A 83 -10.85 -7.43 -6.65
N TRP A 84 -10.63 -6.13 -6.45
CA TRP A 84 -11.31 -5.35 -5.44
C TRP A 84 -11.43 -3.88 -5.87
N CYS A 85 -12.62 -3.30 -5.76
CA CYS A 85 -12.92 -1.90 -6.16
C CYS A 85 -12.38 -1.52 -7.55
N GLY A 86 -12.46 -2.42 -8.53
CA GLY A 86 -12.05 -2.17 -9.93
C GLY A 86 -10.59 -2.46 -10.28
N GLY A 87 -9.73 -2.68 -9.28
CA GLY A 87 -8.31 -2.97 -9.46
C GLY A 87 -7.85 -4.25 -8.77
N LEU A 88 -6.64 -4.69 -9.07
CA LEU A 88 -6.00 -5.84 -8.43
C LEU A 88 -5.32 -5.42 -7.13
N THR A 89 -5.54 -6.18 -6.08
CA THR A 89 -4.95 -5.98 -4.75
C THR A 89 -4.35 -7.27 -4.21
N GLN A 90 -3.53 -7.13 -3.18
CA GLN A 90 -3.07 -8.26 -2.36
C GLN A 90 -3.40 -7.96 -0.90
N ARG A 91 -3.80 -8.98 -0.14
CA ARG A 91 -3.99 -8.85 1.31
C ARG A 91 -2.69 -9.12 2.05
N LEU A 92 -2.50 -8.47 3.20
CA LEU A 92 -1.37 -8.72 4.08
C LEU A 92 -1.33 -10.19 4.55
N SER A 93 -2.48 -10.76 4.88
CA SER A 93 -2.70 -12.20 5.13
C SER A 93 -4.07 -12.61 4.57
N ASP A 94 -4.39 -13.89 4.58
CA ASP A 94 -5.66 -14.40 4.03
C ASP A 94 -6.90 -13.82 4.72
N THR A 95 -6.76 -13.38 5.96
CA THR A 95 -7.85 -12.81 6.77
C THR A 95 -7.72 -11.31 7.00
N SER A 96 -6.57 -10.71 6.66
CA SER A 96 -6.31 -9.30 6.91
C SER A 96 -7.22 -8.38 6.08
N PRO A 97 -7.78 -7.31 6.67
CA PRO A 97 -8.45 -6.26 5.91
C PRO A 97 -7.46 -5.32 5.20
N ILE A 98 -6.18 -5.31 5.61
CA ILE A 98 -5.14 -4.46 5.03
C ILE A 98 -4.84 -4.91 3.60
N ARG A 99 -4.82 -3.97 2.65
CA ARG A 99 -4.61 -4.26 1.23
C ARG A 99 -3.51 -3.42 0.63
N ARG A 100 -2.66 -4.08 -0.14
CA ARG A 100 -1.76 -3.47 -1.09
C ARG A 100 -2.53 -3.14 -2.36
N LEU A 101 -2.52 -1.89 -2.78
CA LEU A 101 -3.00 -1.45 -4.08
C LEU A 101 -1.87 -1.65 -5.09
N THR A 102 -2.04 -2.59 -6.02
CA THR A 102 -0.94 -2.94 -6.92
C THR A 102 -0.68 -1.87 -7.97
N ARG A 103 0.54 -1.86 -8.50
CA ARG A 103 0.98 -0.89 -9.50
C ARG A 103 0.19 -1.01 -10.80
N GLY A 104 -0.10 0.13 -11.41
CA GLY A 104 -0.73 0.21 -12.72
C GLY A 104 -2.24 -0.02 -12.70
N GLU A 105 -2.87 -0.01 -11.53
CA GLU A 105 -4.29 -0.25 -11.37
C GLU A 105 -5.09 1.03 -11.14
N VAL A 106 -6.39 0.97 -11.42
CA VAL A 106 -7.36 2.03 -11.13
C VAL A 106 -8.41 1.48 -10.17
N PHE A 107 -8.60 2.18 -9.06
CA PHE A 107 -9.55 1.82 -8.00
C PHE A 107 -10.67 2.85 -7.89
N GLU A 108 -11.90 2.37 -7.73
CA GLU A 108 -13.07 3.18 -7.46
C GLU A 108 -13.28 3.27 -5.93
N LEU A 109 -12.82 4.35 -5.32
CA LEU A 109 -12.88 4.57 -3.88
C LEU A 109 -13.55 5.90 -3.55
N GLY A 110 -14.57 5.89 -2.71
CA GLY A 110 -15.24 7.12 -2.30
C GLY A 110 -15.93 7.88 -3.44
N GLY A 111 -16.21 7.22 -4.56
CA GLY A 111 -16.76 7.85 -5.77
C GLY A 111 -15.72 8.55 -6.64
N SER A 112 -14.42 8.28 -6.38
CA SER A 112 -13.30 8.79 -7.16
C SER A 112 -12.51 7.65 -7.78
N ALA A 113 -12.01 7.85 -9.00
CA ALA A 113 -11.10 6.97 -9.69
C ALA A 113 -9.65 7.29 -9.29
N ILE A 114 -8.98 6.37 -8.62
CA ILE A 114 -7.62 6.52 -8.09
C ILE A 114 -6.69 5.59 -8.86
N PHE A 115 -5.74 6.15 -9.60
CA PHE A 115 -4.68 5.39 -10.24
C PHE A 115 -3.48 5.25 -9.29
N THR A 116 -2.93 4.04 -9.19
CA THR A 116 -1.78 3.74 -8.32
C THR A 116 -0.58 3.28 -9.14
N MET A 117 0.61 3.81 -8.84
CA MET A 117 1.83 3.35 -9.51
C MET A 117 2.90 2.93 -8.52
N GLY A 118 3.18 3.72 -7.51
CA GLY A 118 4.10 3.38 -6.43
C GLY A 118 5.54 3.06 -6.85
N GLY A 119 6.40 2.97 -5.85
CA GLY A 119 7.81 2.65 -6.03
C GLY A 119 8.71 3.88 -6.05
N ALA A 120 9.87 3.74 -5.42
CA ALA A 120 10.89 4.77 -5.35
C ALA A 120 12.28 4.14 -5.32
N THR A 121 13.31 4.92 -5.63
CA THR A 121 14.70 4.46 -5.57
C THR A 121 15.26 4.67 -4.16
N SER A 122 15.75 3.60 -3.52
CA SER A 122 16.52 3.70 -2.27
C SER A 122 17.82 4.45 -2.52
N VAL A 123 17.98 5.60 -1.86
CA VAL A 123 19.19 6.43 -1.98
C VAL A 123 20.41 5.80 -1.30
N ASP A 124 20.17 4.91 -0.37
CA ASP A 124 21.15 4.20 0.46
C ASP A 124 21.34 2.72 0.08
N LYS A 125 20.85 2.30 -1.09
CA LYS A 125 20.89 0.89 -1.53
C LYS A 125 22.29 0.28 -1.53
N GLU A 126 23.34 1.10 -1.70
CA GLU A 126 24.75 0.65 -1.67
C GLU A 126 25.18 0.13 -0.29
N TYR A 127 24.45 0.54 0.76
CA TYR A 127 24.70 0.10 2.15
C TYR A 127 23.73 -1.00 2.59
N ARG A 128 22.82 -1.41 1.72
CA ARG A 128 21.79 -2.41 2.01
C ARG A 128 22.15 -3.77 1.42
N VAL A 129 21.57 -4.82 1.99
CA VAL A 129 21.77 -6.20 1.53
C VAL A 129 20.61 -6.58 0.61
N PRO A 130 20.90 -6.96 -0.67
CA PRO A 130 19.87 -7.40 -1.60
C PRO A 130 19.04 -8.57 -1.06
N TYR A 131 17.73 -8.52 -1.24
CA TYR A 131 16.74 -9.52 -0.80
C TYR A 131 16.69 -9.75 0.73
N SER A 132 17.20 -8.79 1.50
CA SER A 132 17.14 -8.79 2.97
C SER A 132 16.71 -7.43 3.52
N SER A 133 17.32 -6.35 3.05
CA SER A 133 16.96 -4.99 3.43
C SER A 133 16.74 -4.08 2.22
N TRP A 134 16.85 -4.63 1.02
CA TRP A 134 16.59 -3.96 -0.25
C TRP A 134 16.16 -4.97 -1.32
N TRP A 135 15.22 -4.59 -2.15
CA TRP A 135 14.70 -5.42 -3.26
C TRP A 135 14.69 -4.63 -4.57
N PRO A 136 15.17 -5.23 -5.69
CA PRO A 136 15.12 -4.57 -7.02
C PRO A 136 13.70 -4.19 -7.45
N GLN A 137 12.68 -4.85 -6.89
CA GLN A 137 11.27 -4.60 -7.15
C GLN A 137 10.79 -3.24 -6.60
N GLU A 138 11.61 -2.50 -5.85
CA GLU A 138 11.29 -1.13 -5.45
C GLU A 138 10.97 -0.24 -6.66
N LEU A 139 11.62 -0.50 -7.81
CA LEU A 139 11.33 0.20 -9.05
C LEU A 139 10.37 -0.59 -9.94
N PRO A 140 9.38 0.08 -10.55
CA PRO A 140 8.57 -0.55 -11.58
C PRO A 140 9.40 -0.91 -12.79
N GLY A 141 9.22 -2.14 -13.30
CA GLY A 141 9.81 -2.58 -14.57
C GLY A 141 8.96 -2.18 -15.77
N GLU A 142 9.49 -2.39 -17.00
CA GLU A 142 8.79 -2.05 -18.24
C GLU A 142 7.39 -2.67 -18.33
N ARG A 143 7.25 -3.92 -17.90
CA ARG A 143 5.95 -4.60 -17.86
C ARG A 143 4.93 -3.85 -16.99
N ASN A 144 5.33 -3.29 -15.85
CA ASN A 144 4.42 -2.52 -15.01
C ASN A 144 3.94 -1.26 -15.73
N PHE A 145 4.81 -0.60 -16.51
CA PHE A 145 4.43 0.56 -17.31
C PHE A 145 3.50 0.19 -18.49
N GLU A 146 3.72 -0.97 -19.12
CA GLU A 146 2.83 -1.47 -20.19
C GLU A 146 1.43 -1.78 -19.64
N GLU A 147 1.35 -2.50 -18.52
CA GLU A 147 0.10 -2.84 -17.83
C GLU A 147 -0.63 -1.56 -17.37
N ALA A 148 0.11 -0.60 -16.80
CA ALA A 148 -0.40 0.70 -16.38
C ALA A 148 -1.00 1.50 -17.53
N ARG A 149 -0.31 1.58 -18.69
CA ARG A 149 -0.82 2.26 -19.88
C ARG A 149 -2.10 1.59 -20.39
N ALA A 150 -2.11 0.27 -20.49
CA ALA A 150 -3.28 -0.48 -20.92
C ALA A 150 -4.49 -0.26 -19.97
N LYS A 151 -4.25 -0.18 -18.67
CA LYS A 151 -5.28 0.12 -17.69
C LYS A 151 -5.81 1.54 -17.84
N LEU A 152 -4.94 2.53 -18.01
CA LEU A 152 -5.32 3.93 -18.24
C LEU A 152 -6.08 4.09 -19.57
N ASP A 153 -5.67 3.39 -20.62
CA ASP A 153 -6.39 3.37 -21.90
C ASP A 153 -7.82 2.83 -21.73
N SER A 154 -8.02 1.84 -20.86
CA SER A 154 -9.34 1.25 -20.60
C SER A 154 -10.34 2.19 -19.91
N VAL A 155 -9.84 3.27 -19.30
CA VAL A 155 -10.64 4.33 -18.65
C VAL A 155 -10.50 5.69 -19.35
N ASP A 156 -10.04 5.72 -20.62
CA ASP A 156 -9.81 6.93 -21.40
C ASP A 156 -8.89 7.95 -20.68
N TRP A 157 -7.94 7.45 -19.87
CA TRP A 157 -7.03 8.26 -19.05
C TRP A 157 -7.75 9.18 -18.05
N ARG A 158 -8.99 8.83 -17.67
CA ARG A 158 -9.81 9.61 -16.74
C ARG A 158 -9.68 9.07 -15.35
N VAL A 159 -8.84 9.71 -14.54
CA VAL A 159 -8.67 9.42 -13.13
C VAL A 159 -8.71 10.74 -12.35
N ASP A 160 -9.25 10.70 -11.13
CA ASP A 160 -9.35 11.89 -10.28
C ASP A 160 -8.06 12.12 -9.50
N TYR A 161 -7.39 11.04 -9.11
CA TYR A 161 -6.15 11.07 -8.33
C TYR A 161 -5.13 10.07 -8.85
N VAL A 162 -3.86 10.40 -8.65
CA VAL A 162 -2.70 9.53 -8.90
C VAL A 162 -1.90 9.42 -7.60
N ILE A 163 -1.61 8.20 -7.14
CA ILE A 163 -0.83 7.90 -5.93
C ILE A 163 0.33 6.95 -6.28
#